data_271a0f93c2927bb06900a97e0be3c1c4
#
_entry.id   271a0f93c2927bb06900a97e0be3c1c4
#
_cell.length_a   1.000
_cell.length_b   1.000
_cell.length_c   1.000
_cell.angle_alpha   90.00
_cell.angle_beta   90.00
_cell.angle_gamma   90.00
#
_symmetry.space_group_name_H-M   'P 1'
#
loop_
_entity.id
_entity.type
_entity.pdbx_description
1 polymer ?
#
loop_
_entity_poly.entity_id
_entity_poly.type
_entity_poly.pdbx_seq_one_letter_code
_entity_poly.pdbx_strand_id
1 'polypeptide(L)'
;LKTEEELQSWFIHDMEKFFNAKGKEMIGWDEIIEGGLSPTATVMWWRSWAKDAPAKTTQQGNSIIFTPNGQFYLDYQEDKNSVRNIYNFNPATEGLTSEQQALVKGVQGNIWCEWIPSRERMQYMAVPRLLAIAELGWSQPSQKNWNDFAQRMANQFERLNIMGINYRIPDLEGFHRNNAFISEGTVKVTCLDPNAKIHYTTDGSTPTLQSPKYEGPIQVKETTDFTFRTFRPNGKAGDISRTRFIKSEYAPATTVTPSAKGLQAEW
;
A
#
# COMPACT_ATOMS: atom_id res chain seq x y z
N LEU A 1 -24.77 -2.16 33.11
CA LEU A 1 -24.03 -2.69 31.97
C LEU A 1 -24.65 -4.02 31.54
N LYS A 2 -25.00 -4.16 30.25
CA LYS A 2 -25.73 -5.33 29.73
C LYS A 2 -24.91 -6.11 28.70
N THR A 3 -23.92 -5.47 28.11
CA THR A 3 -23.06 -6.06 27.08
C THR A 3 -21.57 -5.84 27.40
N GLU A 4 -20.70 -6.58 26.73
CA GLU A 4 -19.24 -6.45 26.83
C GLU A 4 -18.78 -5.09 26.31
N GLU A 5 -19.40 -4.60 25.24
CA GLU A 5 -19.11 -3.28 24.66
C GLU A 5 -19.46 -2.14 25.64
N GLU A 6 -20.59 -2.24 26.37
CA GLU A 6 -20.93 -1.27 27.40
C GLU A 6 -19.93 -1.30 28.56
N LEU A 7 -19.44 -2.48 28.95
CA LEU A 7 -18.41 -2.63 29.99
C LEU A 7 -17.07 -2.01 29.50
N GLN A 8 -16.66 -2.29 28.30
CA GLN A 8 -15.46 -1.68 27.70
C GLN A 8 -15.59 -0.15 27.66
N SER A 9 -16.72 0.37 27.18
CA SER A 9 -16.98 1.80 27.10
C SER A 9 -16.94 2.45 28.50
N TRP A 10 -17.56 1.82 29.51
CA TRP A 10 -17.50 2.31 30.88
C TRP A 10 -16.06 2.42 31.40
N PHE A 11 -15.25 1.39 31.19
CA PHE A 11 -13.84 1.38 31.59
C PHE A 11 -13.03 2.47 30.86
N ILE A 12 -13.23 2.61 29.56
CA ILE A 12 -12.56 3.61 28.74
C ILE A 12 -12.92 5.03 29.21
N HIS A 13 -14.20 5.30 29.48
CA HIS A 13 -14.63 6.59 30.00
C HIS A 13 -14.04 6.91 31.39
N ASP A 14 -13.83 5.90 32.23
CA ASP A 14 -13.21 6.11 33.55
C ASP A 14 -11.71 6.43 33.39
N MET A 15 -11.01 5.71 32.50
CA MET A 15 -9.61 6.01 32.17
C MET A 15 -9.45 7.38 31.54
N GLU A 16 -10.36 7.78 30.66
CA GLU A 16 -10.33 9.09 30.01
C GLU A 16 -10.49 10.22 31.04
N LYS A 17 -11.41 10.10 32.00
CA LYS A 17 -11.53 11.07 33.10
C LYS A 17 -10.22 11.23 33.86
N PHE A 18 -9.54 10.11 34.11
CA PHE A 18 -8.23 10.12 34.78
C PHE A 18 -7.18 10.87 33.93
N PHE A 19 -7.09 10.62 32.64
CA PHE A 19 -6.14 11.31 31.76
C PHE A 19 -6.50 12.79 31.61
N ASN A 20 -7.76 13.13 31.41
CA ASN A 20 -8.23 14.51 31.29
C ASN A 20 -7.94 15.33 32.56
N ALA A 21 -8.09 14.72 33.74
CA ALA A 21 -7.69 15.34 35.00
C ALA A 21 -6.18 15.61 35.12
N LYS A 22 -5.35 14.97 34.29
CA LYS A 22 -3.91 15.20 34.18
C LYS A 22 -3.56 16.13 33.01
N GLY A 23 -4.54 16.75 32.36
CA GLY A 23 -4.35 17.63 31.19
C GLY A 23 -3.90 16.89 29.92
N LYS A 24 -4.28 15.61 29.79
CA LYS A 24 -4.01 14.77 28.60
C LYS A 24 -5.30 14.43 27.90
N GLU A 25 -5.29 14.46 26.57
CA GLU A 25 -6.35 13.95 25.73
C GLU A 25 -6.12 12.47 25.43
N MET A 26 -7.21 11.68 25.42
CA MET A 26 -7.14 10.26 25.10
C MET A 26 -7.26 10.05 23.59
N ILE A 27 -6.41 9.18 23.06
CA ILE A 27 -6.56 8.60 21.72
C ILE A 27 -6.80 7.10 21.90
N GLY A 28 -7.89 6.58 21.32
CA GLY A 28 -8.21 5.15 21.36
C GLY A 28 -8.39 4.56 19.97
N TRP A 29 -8.12 3.26 19.85
CA TRP A 29 -8.45 2.51 18.65
C TRP A 29 -9.97 2.56 18.42
N ASP A 30 -10.42 2.37 17.17
CA ASP A 30 -11.80 2.60 16.77
C ASP A 30 -12.84 1.67 17.43
N GLU A 31 -12.41 0.66 18.21
CA GLU A 31 -13.28 -0.12 19.10
C GLU A 31 -13.93 0.73 20.19
N ILE A 32 -13.34 1.87 20.57
CA ILE A 32 -13.95 2.78 21.56
C ILE A 32 -15.26 3.41 21.08
N ILE A 33 -15.61 3.27 19.80
CA ILE A 33 -16.91 3.70 19.26
C ILE A 33 -18.02 2.76 19.73
N GLU A 34 -17.69 1.51 19.96
CA GLU A 34 -18.64 0.46 20.36
C GLU A 34 -19.04 0.68 21.84
N GLY A 35 -20.33 0.58 22.13
CA GLY A 35 -20.85 0.81 23.49
C GLY A 35 -20.96 2.27 23.94
N GLY A 36 -20.49 3.22 23.13
CA GLY A 36 -20.61 4.67 23.37
C GLY A 36 -19.26 5.39 23.37
N LEU A 37 -19.09 6.30 22.43
CA LEU A 37 -17.89 7.12 22.30
C LEU A 37 -17.96 8.34 23.24
N SER A 38 -16.88 8.60 23.99
CA SER A 38 -16.73 9.82 24.78
C SER A 38 -16.56 11.05 23.87
N PRO A 39 -17.13 12.20 24.21
CA PRO A 39 -17.09 13.40 23.38
C PRO A 39 -15.70 14.05 23.27
N THR A 40 -14.72 13.69 24.12
CA THR A 40 -13.38 14.28 24.16
C THR A 40 -12.29 13.36 23.59
N ALA A 41 -12.62 12.09 23.31
CA ALA A 41 -11.67 11.15 22.74
C ALA A 41 -11.38 11.39 21.27
N THR A 42 -10.14 11.22 20.86
CA THR A 42 -9.76 11.09 19.43
C THR A 42 -9.76 9.62 19.05
N VAL A 43 -10.37 9.28 17.93
CA VAL A 43 -10.45 7.91 17.43
C VAL A 43 -9.32 7.63 16.46
N MET A 44 -8.66 6.48 16.59
CA MET A 44 -7.67 5.98 15.63
C MET A 44 -8.30 4.84 14.84
N TRP A 45 -8.71 5.12 13.60
CA TRP A 45 -9.38 4.16 12.74
C TRP A 45 -8.39 3.23 12.07
N TRP A 46 -8.38 1.94 12.46
CA TRP A 46 -7.50 0.93 11.92
C TRP A 46 -8.24 -0.20 11.19
N ARG A 47 -9.48 -0.51 11.59
CA ARG A 47 -10.29 -1.58 11.02
C ARG A 47 -10.83 -1.18 9.65
N SER A 48 -10.10 -1.48 8.58
CA SER A 48 -10.49 -1.13 7.21
C SER A 48 -11.86 -1.70 6.79
N TRP A 49 -12.36 -2.72 7.49
CA TRP A 49 -13.71 -3.28 7.29
C TRP A 49 -14.81 -2.49 8.01
N ALA A 50 -14.50 -1.74 9.05
CA ALA A 50 -15.43 -0.84 9.75
C ALA A 50 -15.53 0.50 8.98
N LYS A 51 -16.09 0.44 7.78
CA LYS A 51 -16.09 1.57 6.83
C LYS A 51 -16.90 2.77 7.30
N ASP A 52 -17.84 2.57 8.22
CA ASP A 52 -18.69 3.60 8.81
C ASP A 52 -18.06 4.29 10.05
N ALA A 53 -16.97 3.78 10.58
CA ALA A 53 -16.29 4.34 11.75
C ALA A 53 -15.89 5.83 11.57
N PRO A 54 -15.33 6.27 10.41
CA PRO A 54 -15.03 7.68 10.21
C PRO A 54 -16.27 8.59 10.29
N ALA A 55 -17.35 8.20 9.64
CA ALA A 55 -18.60 8.96 9.65
C ALA A 55 -19.21 9.00 11.07
N LYS A 56 -19.28 7.85 11.74
CA LYS A 56 -19.79 7.76 13.13
C LYS A 56 -19.02 8.65 14.10
N THR A 57 -17.69 8.63 14.00
CA THR A 57 -16.79 9.44 14.83
C THR A 57 -17.03 10.92 14.60
N THR A 58 -16.96 11.36 13.36
CA THR A 58 -17.01 12.79 13.02
C THR A 58 -18.42 13.38 13.14
N GLN A 59 -19.47 12.59 13.01
CA GLN A 59 -20.86 13.02 13.29
C GLN A 59 -21.08 13.38 14.76
N GLN A 60 -20.32 12.75 15.68
CA GLN A 60 -20.36 13.08 17.11
C GLN A 60 -19.46 14.26 17.48
N GLY A 61 -18.72 14.83 16.52
CA GLY A 61 -17.79 15.93 16.74
C GLY A 61 -16.39 15.49 17.18
N ASN A 62 -16.13 14.19 17.25
CA ASN A 62 -14.82 13.67 17.65
C ASN A 62 -13.80 13.76 16.52
N SER A 63 -12.54 14.02 16.87
CA SER A 63 -11.41 13.95 15.95
C SER A 63 -11.07 12.51 15.59
N ILE A 64 -10.49 12.33 14.40
CA ILE A 64 -10.08 11.02 13.90
C ILE A 64 -8.69 11.04 13.26
N ILE A 65 -7.93 9.96 13.44
CA ILE A 65 -6.67 9.67 12.77
C ILE A 65 -6.87 8.44 11.90
N PHE A 66 -6.43 8.51 10.65
CA PHE A 66 -6.55 7.41 9.70
C PHE A 66 -5.31 6.50 9.74
N THR A 67 -5.52 5.25 10.06
CA THR A 67 -4.49 4.22 10.03
C THR A 67 -5.04 2.85 9.60
N PRO A 68 -5.89 2.78 8.53
CA PRO A 68 -6.49 1.52 8.12
C PRO A 68 -5.41 0.48 7.79
N ASN A 69 -5.58 -0.72 8.35
CA ASN A 69 -4.57 -1.78 8.28
C ASN A 69 -4.22 -2.22 6.85
N GLY A 70 -5.15 -2.10 5.91
CA GLY A 70 -4.90 -2.42 4.51
C GLY A 70 -3.82 -1.56 3.85
N GLN A 71 -3.62 -0.32 4.30
CA GLN A 71 -2.68 0.65 3.73
C GLN A 71 -1.54 1.03 4.68
N PHE A 72 -1.79 1.12 5.99
CA PHE A 72 -0.87 1.78 6.93
C PHE A 72 -0.17 0.84 7.90
N TYR A 73 -0.44 -0.48 7.83
CA TYR A 73 0.30 -1.48 8.63
C TYR A 73 1.55 -1.90 7.84
N LEU A 74 2.68 -1.34 8.22
CA LEU A 74 3.96 -1.51 7.52
C LEU A 74 4.65 -2.84 7.84
N ASP A 75 4.14 -3.61 8.78
CA ASP A 75 4.54 -4.99 9.06
C ASP A 75 3.92 -6.00 8.08
N TYR A 76 2.90 -5.61 7.31
CA TYR A 76 2.32 -6.42 6.24
C TYR A 76 3.23 -6.45 5.01
N GLN A 77 3.13 -7.52 4.22
CA GLN A 77 3.92 -7.65 3.00
C GLN A 77 3.53 -6.58 1.96
N GLU A 78 4.52 -6.12 1.23
CA GLU A 78 4.38 -4.96 0.34
C GLU A 78 3.54 -5.23 -0.91
N ASP A 79 3.38 -6.46 -1.34
CA ASP A 79 2.47 -6.86 -2.42
C ASP A 79 1.01 -6.46 -2.16
N LYS A 80 0.63 -6.31 -0.88
CA LYS A 80 -0.70 -5.83 -0.46
C LYS A 80 -0.75 -4.33 -0.21
N ASN A 81 0.40 -3.66 -0.08
CA ASN A 81 0.52 -2.33 0.46
C ASN A 81 1.70 -1.58 -0.17
N SER A 82 1.64 -1.39 -1.49
CA SER A 82 2.69 -0.72 -2.25
C SER A 82 2.78 0.78 -1.94
N VAL A 83 3.91 1.39 -2.27
CA VAL A 83 4.12 2.85 -2.17
C VAL A 83 3.02 3.61 -2.91
N ARG A 84 2.63 3.13 -4.10
CA ARG A 84 1.56 3.74 -4.90
C ARG A 84 0.18 3.59 -4.25
N ASN A 85 -0.12 2.45 -3.67
CA ASN A 85 -1.37 2.23 -2.93
C ASN A 85 -1.51 3.18 -1.74
N ILE A 86 -0.44 3.35 -0.97
CA ILE A 86 -0.43 4.30 0.14
C ILE A 86 -0.59 5.71 -0.38
N TYR A 87 0.20 6.12 -1.38
CA TYR A 87 0.11 7.45 -1.98
C TYR A 87 -1.29 7.78 -2.49
N ASN A 88 -1.99 6.81 -3.06
CA ASN A 88 -3.35 7.00 -3.60
C ASN A 88 -4.43 7.03 -2.52
N PHE A 89 -4.12 6.68 -1.29
CA PHE A 89 -5.08 6.81 -0.20
C PHE A 89 -5.54 8.27 -0.07
N ASN A 90 -6.84 8.46 0.12
CA ASN A 90 -7.42 9.78 0.36
C ASN A 90 -8.04 9.82 1.76
N PRO A 91 -7.43 10.58 2.70
CA PRO A 91 -8.00 10.73 4.04
C PRO A 91 -9.28 11.58 4.05
N ALA A 92 -9.55 12.35 2.99
CA ALA A 92 -10.87 12.95 2.77
C ALA A 92 -11.79 11.85 2.24
N THR A 93 -12.29 10.98 3.11
CA THR A 93 -13.10 9.83 2.73
C THR A 93 -14.41 10.25 2.07
N GLU A 94 -14.81 9.48 1.06
CA GLU A 94 -16.14 9.62 0.45
C GLU A 94 -17.21 9.59 1.56
N GLY A 95 -18.15 10.55 1.51
CA GLY A 95 -19.27 10.64 2.44
C GLY A 95 -19.06 11.50 3.68
N LEU A 96 -17.89 12.12 3.89
CA LEU A 96 -17.71 13.12 4.95
C LEU A 96 -18.04 14.53 4.42
N THR A 97 -18.80 15.32 5.20
CA THR A 97 -19.00 16.75 4.93
C THR A 97 -17.70 17.55 5.15
N SER A 98 -17.65 18.80 4.72
CA SER A 98 -16.48 19.68 4.94
C SER A 98 -16.18 19.87 6.43
N GLU A 99 -17.22 19.98 7.26
CA GLU A 99 -17.10 20.10 8.71
C GLU A 99 -16.52 18.84 9.34
N GLN A 100 -16.96 17.67 8.87
CA GLN A 100 -16.43 16.38 9.31
C GLN A 100 -14.99 16.17 8.85
N GLN A 101 -14.63 16.60 7.65
CA GLN A 101 -13.25 16.53 7.17
C GLN A 101 -12.29 17.38 8.02
N ALA A 102 -12.76 18.51 8.58
CA ALA A 102 -11.96 19.34 9.49
C ALA A 102 -11.58 18.61 10.80
N LEU A 103 -12.29 17.54 11.15
CA LEU A 103 -11.99 16.70 12.31
C LEU A 103 -10.93 15.63 12.05
N VAL A 104 -10.53 15.44 10.78
CA VAL A 104 -9.45 14.51 10.41
C VAL A 104 -8.11 15.13 10.79
N LYS A 105 -7.45 14.57 11.81
CA LYS A 105 -6.14 15.06 12.31
C LYS A 105 -4.97 14.67 11.40
N GLY A 106 -5.11 13.61 10.61
CA GLY A 106 -4.08 13.12 9.71
C GLY A 106 -4.04 11.61 9.57
N VAL A 107 -2.86 11.10 9.23
CA VAL A 107 -2.59 9.68 8.99
C VAL A 107 -1.47 9.17 9.89
N GLN A 108 -1.47 7.86 10.18
CA GLN A 108 -0.41 7.19 10.94
C GLN A 108 -0.05 5.86 10.28
N GLY A 109 1.25 5.59 10.15
CA GLY A 109 1.76 4.27 9.80
C GLY A 109 2.11 3.47 11.06
N ASN A 110 1.69 2.21 11.10
CA ASN A 110 1.96 1.29 12.19
C ASN A 110 2.97 0.23 11.76
N ILE A 111 3.83 -0.20 12.69
CA ILE A 111 4.72 -1.32 12.51
C ILE A 111 4.74 -2.14 13.81
N TRP A 112 4.19 -3.35 13.75
CA TRP A 112 4.07 -4.24 14.89
C TRP A 112 5.24 -5.23 14.92
N CYS A 113 5.61 -5.65 16.11
CA CYS A 113 6.86 -6.39 16.33
C CYS A 113 6.79 -7.89 16.00
N GLU A 114 5.59 -8.47 15.82
CA GLU A 114 5.41 -9.91 15.65
C GLU A 114 6.24 -10.48 14.48
N TRP A 115 6.40 -9.69 13.42
CA TRP A 115 7.13 -10.09 12.21
C TRP A 115 8.39 -9.25 11.95
N ILE A 116 8.82 -8.47 12.93
CA ILE A 116 9.92 -7.50 12.83
C ILE A 116 11.02 -7.85 13.86
N PRO A 117 11.83 -8.88 13.59
CA PRO A 117 12.80 -9.39 14.55
C PRO A 117 14.08 -8.53 14.66
N SER A 118 14.30 -7.57 13.74
CA SER A 118 15.52 -6.77 13.74
C SER A 118 15.29 -5.37 13.18
N ARG A 119 16.24 -4.46 13.45
CA ARG A 119 16.27 -3.10 12.88
C ARG A 119 16.32 -3.13 11.35
N GLU A 120 17.09 -4.02 10.78
CA GLU A 120 17.24 -4.17 9.32
C GLU A 120 15.92 -4.60 8.70
N ARG A 121 15.17 -5.51 9.37
CA ARG A 121 13.84 -5.91 8.92
C ARG A 121 12.86 -4.77 9.04
N MET A 122 12.89 -4.01 10.14
CA MET A 122 12.04 -2.82 10.33
C MET A 122 12.27 -1.79 9.20
N GLN A 123 13.51 -1.46 8.90
CA GLN A 123 13.85 -0.54 7.82
C GLN A 123 13.35 -1.04 6.46
N TYR A 124 13.54 -2.33 6.19
CA TYR A 124 13.08 -2.97 4.97
C TYR A 124 11.56 -2.91 4.82
N MET A 125 10.83 -3.14 5.88
CA MET A 125 9.36 -3.13 5.87
C MET A 125 8.77 -1.73 5.85
N ALA A 126 9.38 -0.77 6.54
CA ALA A 126 8.87 0.60 6.62
C ALA A 126 9.22 1.45 5.39
N VAL A 127 10.45 1.32 4.86
CA VAL A 127 10.97 2.23 3.83
C VAL A 127 11.03 1.52 2.48
N PRO A 128 10.48 2.09 1.39
CA PRO A 128 10.11 3.50 1.21
C PRO A 128 8.64 3.85 1.50
N ARG A 129 7.79 2.92 1.93
CA ARG A 129 6.35 3.15 2.15
C ARG A 129 6.07 4.31 3.11
N LEU A 130 6.89 4.45 4.15
CA LEU A 130 6.79 5.55 5.11
C LEU A 130 6.92 6.94 4.45
N LEU A 131 7.64 7.06 3.33
CA LEU A 131 7.76 8.33 2.58
C LEU A 131 6.43 8.71 1.92
N ALA A 132 5.64 7.73 1.46
CA ALA A 132 4.30 7.99 0.95
C ALA A 132 3.33 8.42 2.06
N ILE A 133 3.45 7.84 3.26
CA ILE A 133 2.66 8.26 4.43
C ILE A 133 3.01 9.70 4.82
N ALA A 134 4.30 10.04 4.82
CA ALA A 134 4.74 11.40 5.07
C ALA A 134 4.17 12.40 4.06
N GLU A 135 4.18 12.05 2.77
CA GLU A 135 3.57 12.87 1.72
C GLU A 135 2.07 13.10 1.98
N LEU A 136 1.33 12.04 2.36
CA LEU A 136 -0.09 12.15 2.70
C LEU A 136 -0.36 13.06 3.90
N GLY A 137 0.53 13.03 4.89
CA GLY A 137 0.39 13.84 6.10
C GLY A 137 0.71 15.33 5.90
N TRP A 138 1.57 15.66 4.91
CA TRP A 138 2.05 17.03 4.70
C TRP A 138 1.45 17.72 3.49
N SER A 139 0.94 16.97 2.49
CA SER A 139 0.44 17.54 1.24
C SER A 139 -1.08 17.60 1.20
N GLN A 140 -1.62 18.74 0.78
CA GLN A 140 -3.04 18.85 0.53
C GLN A 140 -3.46 17.90 -0.60
N PRO A 141 -4.64 17.26 -0.53
CA PRO A 141 -5.10 16.34 -1.58
C PRO A 141 -5.10 16.93 -2.98
N SER A 142 -5.42 18.23 -3.12
CA SER A 142 -5.43 18.96 -4.38
C SER A 142 -4.03 19.20 -4.99
N GLN A 143 -2.96 19.06 -4.20
CA GLN A 143 -1.58 19.26 -4.63
C GLN A 143 -0.87 17.93 -4.93
N LYS A 144 -1.52 16.80 -4.71
CA LYS A 144 -0.94 15.48 -4.96
C LYS A 144 -0.72 15.28 -6.46
N ASN A 145 0.51 14.93 -6.83
CA ASN A 145 0.92 14.57 -8.18
C ASN A 145 1.90 13.39 -8.10
N TRP A 146 1.46 12.23 -8.56
CA TRP A 146 2.29 11.01 -8.51
C TRP A 146 3.61 11.15 -9.26
N ASN A 147 3.61 11.79 -10.43
CA ASN A 147 4.82 11.91 -11.23
C ASN A 147 5.86 12.80 -10.53
N ASP A 148 5.42 13.90 -9.93
CA ASP A 148 6.28 14.76 -9.11
C ASP A 148 6.82 14.00 -7.89
N PHE A 149 5.96 13.30 -7.15
CA PHE A 149 6.38 12.47 -6.03
C PHE A 149 7.40 11.41 -6.45
N ALA A 150 7.15 10.68 -7.55
CA ALA A 150 8.05 9.66 -8.07
C ALA A 150 9.43 10.24 -8.47
N GLN A 151 9.47 11.44 -9.05
CA GLN A 151 10.73 12.14 -9.35
C GLN A 151 11.50 12.52 -8.07
N ARG A 152 10.81 13.02 -7.05
CA ARG A 152 11.42 13.34 -5.75
C ARG A 152 11.94 12.10 -5.03
N MET A 153 11.30 10.94 -5.23
CA MET A 153 11.74 9.66 -4.67
C MET A 153 13.15 9.26 -5.11
N ALA A 154 13.58 9.63 -6.33
CA ALA A 154 14.95 9.36 -6.79
C ALA A 154 16.00 9.90 -5.83
N ASN A 155 15.86 11.16 -5.41
CA ASN A 155 16.75 11.80 -4.44
C ASN A 155 16.62 11.16 -3.03
N GLN A 156 15.44 10.68 -2.67
CA GLN A 156 15.26 10.00 -1.39
C GLN A 156 15.97 8.64 -1.37
N PHE A 157 15.91 7.86 -2.44
CA PHE A 157 16.67 6.61 -2.53
C PHE A 157 18.17 6.82 -2.42
N GLU A 158 18.71 7.88 -3.03
CA GLU A 158 20.12 8.27 -2.87
C GLU A 158 20.46 8.59 -1.41
N ARG A 159 19.63 9.41 -0.75
CA ARG A 159 19.79 9.72 0.68
C ARG A 159 19.75 8.47 1.55
N LEU A 160 18.82 7.57 1.31
CA LEU A 160 18.70 6.31 2.05
C LEU A 160 19.94 5.42 1.87
N ASN A 161 20.52 5.40 0.67
CA ASN A 161 21.78 4.70 0.41
C ASN A 161 22.95 5.33 1.18
N ILE A 162 23.08 6.65 1.18
CA ILE A 162 24.13 7.40 1.93
C ILE A 162 24.00 7.15 3.43
N MET A 163 22.77 7.15 3.95
CA MET A 163 22.45 6.88 5.36
C MET A 163 22.61 5.41 5.78
N GLY A 164 22.87 4.51 4.83
CA GLY A 164 22.97 3.08 5.10
C GLY A 164 21.64 2.42 5.51
N ILE A 165 20.51 3.03 5.18
CA ILE A 165 19.18 2.49 5.49
C ILE A 165 18.91 1.24 4.64
N ASN A 166 18.45 0.19 5.29
CA ASN A 166 18.08 -1.07 4.61
C ASN A 166 16.66 -0.99 4.02
N TYR A 167 16.41 -0.06 3.09
CA TYR A 167 15.10 0.05 2.45
C TYR A 167 14.83 -1.11 1.47
N ARG A 168 13.57 -1.44 1.24
CA ARG A 168 13.13 -2.34 0.19
C ARG A 168 13.16 -1.62 -1.17
N ILE A 169 13.74 -2.23 -2.19
CA ILE A 169 13.58 -1.73 -3.56
C ILE A 169 12.11 -1.98 -3.94
N PRO A 170 11.36 -0.96 -4.39
CA PRO A 170 9.97 -1.16 -4.81
C PRO A 170 9.82 -2.23 -5.88
N ASP A 171 8.66 -2.87 -5.90
CA ASP A 171 8.35 -3.88 -6.91
C ASP A 171 8.40 -3.31 -8.31
N LEU A 172 8.74 -4.18 -9.25
CA LEU A 172 8.74 -3.83 -10.66
C LEU A 172 7.31 -3.69 -11.16
N GLU A 173 7.06 -2.67 -11.98
CA GLU A 173 5.78 -2.40 -12.62
C GLU A 173 5.89 -2.56 -14.15
N GLY A 174 4.74 -2.60 -14.83
CA GLY A 174 4.64 -2.64 -16.29
C GLY A 174 4.29 -4.01 -16.88
N PHE A 175 4.06 -5.01 -16.02
CA PHE A 175 3.62 -6.34 -16.42
C PHE A 175 2.67 -6.95 -15.38
N HIS A 176 1.91 -7.96 -15.80
CA HIS A 176 1.13 -8.84 -14.93
C HIS A 176 1.87 -10.17 -14.72
N ARG A 177 1.38 -10.99 -13.81
CA ARG A 177 1.91 -12.35 -13.63
C ARG A 177 1.84 -13.16 -14.92
N ASN A 178 0.74 -13.03 -15.67
CA ASN A 178 0.55 -13.62 -16.99
C ASN A 178 0.12 -12.53 -17.97
N ASN A 179 0.74 -12.51 -19.14
CA ASN A 179 0.50 -11.55 -20.21
C ASN A 179 0.30 -12.32 -21.51
N ALA A 180 -0.86 -12.19 -22.16
CA ALA A 180 -1.14 -12.87 -23.41
C ALA A 180 -0.86 -11.96 -24.61
N PHE A 181 -0.36 -12.55 -25.72
CA PHE A 181 -0.17 -11.86 -27.00
C PHE A 181 -0.43 -12.82 -28.16
N ILE A 182 -0.72 -12.28 -29.33
CA ILE A 182 -1.04 -13.08 -30.55
C ILE A 182 0.21 -13.23 -31.42
N SER A 183 0.74 -12.14 -31.94
CA SER A 183 1.88 -12.16 -32.88
C SER A 183 3.20 -11.80 -32.20
N GLU A 184 3.20 -10.74 -31.43
CA GLU A 184 4.38 -10.22 -30.74
C GLU A 184 3.98 -9.57 -29.42
N GLY A 185 4.71 -9.88 -28.35
CA GLY A 185 4.54 -9.30 -27.03
C GLY A 185 5.69 -8.37 -26.70
N THR A 186 5.43 -7.35 -25.89
CA THR A 186 6.45 -6.41 -25.41
C THR A 186 6.56 -6.49 -23.90
N VAL A 187 7.73 -6.88 -23.40
CA VAL A 187 8.05 -6.90 -21.97
C VAL A 187 8.58 -5.52 -21.60
N LYS A 188 7.75 -4.74 -20.91
CA LYS A 188 8.13 -3.41 -20.43
C LYS A 188 8.20 -3.46 -18.91
N VAL A 189 9.34 -3.03 -18.34
CA VAL A 189 9.61 -3.09 -16.91
C VAL A 189 10.04 -1.71 -16.42
N THR A 190 9.47 -1.28 -15.32
CA THR A 190 9.85 -0.04 -14.64
C THR A 190 10.05 -0.28 -13.15
N CYS A 191 10.92 0.51 -12.52
CA CYS A 191 11.14 0.54 -11.08
C CYS A 191 10.98 1.98 -10.58
N LEU A 192 10.36 2.17 -9.41
CA LEU A 192 10.23 3.48 -8.78
C LEU A 192 11.61 4.03 -8.35
N ASP A 193 12.58 3.17 -8.00
CA ASP A 193 13.97 3.57 -7.81
C ASP A 193 14.70 3.58 -9.18
N PRO A 194 14.97 4.75 -9.77
CA PRO A 194 15.61 4.83 -11.09
C PRO A 194 17.08 4.40 -11.06
N ASN A 195 17.70 4.33 -9.88
CA ASN A 195 19.09 3.91 -9.70
C ASN A 195 19.22 2.39 -9.54
N ALA A 196 18.10 1.67 -9.38
CA ALA A 196 18.10 0.23 -9.29
C ALA A 196 18.47 -0.40 -10.65
N LYS A 197 19.46 -1.30 -10.63
CA LYS A 197 19.79 -2.10 -11.80
C LYS A 197 18.83 -3.28 -11.88
N ILE A 198 18.24 -3.51 -13.07
CA ILE A 198 17.32 -4.62 -13.29
C ILE A 198 18.04 -5.67 -14.14
N HIS A 199 18.13 -6.88 -13.63
CA HIS A 199 18.67 -8.04 -14.35
C HIS A 199 17.58 -9.10 -14.49
N TYR A 200 17.70 -9.95 -15.54
CA TYR A 200 16.70 -10.97 -15.78
C TYR A 200 17.31 -12.28 -16.31
N THR A 201 16.54 -13.35 -16.22
CA THR A 201 16.79 -14.64 -16.84
C THR A 201 15.51 -15.16 -17.48
N THR A 202 15.64 -16.09 -18.44
CA THR A 202 14.50 -16.75 -19.10
C THR A 202 14.54 -18.27 -18.97
N ASP A 203 15.50 -18.79 -18.22
CA ASP A 203 15.71 -20.21 -17.95
C ASP A 203 15.23 -20.64 -16.54
N GLY A 204 14.56 -19.74 -15.82
CA GLY A 204 14.10 -19.97 -14.47
C GLY A 204 15.14 -19.79 -13.36
N SER A 205 16.41 -19.56 -13.71
CA SER A 205 17.46 -19.28 -12.74
C SER A 205 17.25 -17.93 -12.03
N THR A 206 17.82 -17.79 -10.84
CA THR A 206 17.79 -16.52 -10.11
C THR A 206 18.76 -15.52 -10.72
N PRO A 207 18.31 -14.33 -11.15
CA PRO A 207 19.20 -13.32 -11.71
C PRO A 207 20.25 -12.84 -10.70
N THR A 208 21.48 -12.66 -11.22
CA THR A 208 22.64 -12.09 -10.53
C THR A 208 23.10 -10.84 -11.28
N LEU A 209 24.11 -10.14 -10.75
CA LEU A 209 24.73 -8.99 -11.44
C LEU A 209 25.44 -9.39 -12.74
N GLN A 210 25.68 -10.68 -12.98
CA GLN A 210 26.26 -11.24 -14.22
C GLN A 210 25.19 -11.65 -15.23
N SER A 211 23.93 -11.73 -14.81
CA SER A 211 22.80 -12.04 -15.73
C SER A 211 22.55 -10.87 -16.69
N PRO A 212 21.88 -11.10 -17.82
CA PRO A 212 21.48 -10.04 -18.74
C PRO A 212 20.82 -8.86 -18.02
N LYS A 213 21.25 -7.65 -18.38
CA LYS A 213 20.70 -6.43 -17.84
C LYS A 213 19.49 -5.99 -18.68
N TYR A 214 18.44 -5.56 -18.01
CA TYR A 214 17.30 -4.95 -18.70
C TYR A 214 17.63 -3.50 -19.04
N GLU A 215 17.73 -3.18 -20.33
CA GLU A 215 18.08 -1.85 -20.83
C GLU A 215 16.94 -1.16 -21.57
N GLY A 216 15.82 -1.84 -21.72
CA GLY A 216 14.62 -1.32 -22.40
C GLY A 216 13.66 -2.42 -22.80
N PRO A 217 12.55 -2.10 -23.48
CA PRO A 217 11.52 -3.06 -23.84
C PRO A 217 12.07 -4.25 -24.63
N ILE A 218 11.71 -5.47 -24.22
CA ILE A 218 12.10 -6.73 -24.88
C ILE A 218 10.93 -7.23 -25.71
N GLN A 219 11.18 -7.53 -26.99
CA GLN A 219 10.19 -8.13 -27.86
C GLN A 219 10.23 -9.66 -27.72
N VAL A 220 9.05 -10.28 -27.60
CA VAL A 220 8.90 -11.73 -27.52
C VAL A 220 7.94 -12.23 -28.58
N LYS A 221 8.29 -13.33 -29.25
CA LYS A 221 7.48 -13.96 -30.30
C LYS A 221 7.01 -15.36 -29.93
N GLU A 222 7.56 -15.89 -28.86
CA GLU A 222 7.21 -17.22 -28.29
C GLU A 222 6.90 -17.09 -26.80
N THR A 223 6.17 -18.04 -26.26
CA THR A 223 5.89 -18.12 -24.82
C THR A 223 7.20 -18.12 -24.04
N THR A 224 7.36 -17.14 -23.17
CA THR A 224 8.62 -16.93 -22.45
C THR A 224 8.33 -16.61 -20.98
N ASP A 225 9.04 -17.27 -20.09
CA ASP A 225 9.05 -16.99 -18.68
C ASP A 225 10.21 -16.04 -18.35
N PHE A 226 9.93 -14.96 -17.65
CA PHE A 226 10.94 -14.03 -17.17
C PHE A 226 11.02 -14.08 -15.64
N THR A 227 12.24 -14.15 -15.14
CA THR A 227 12.58 -13.90 -13.74
C THR A 227 13.39 -12.62 -13.70
N PHE A 228 12.90 -11.60 -13.00
CA PHE A 228 13.58 -10.32 -12.80
C PHE A 228 14.10 -10.21 -11.38
N ARG A 229 15.20 -9.51 -11.22
CA ARG A 229 15.71 -9.09 -9.91
C ARG A 229 16.32 -7.71 -10.00
N THR A 230 16.03 -6.88 -9.01
CA THR A 230 16.62 -5.55 -8.85
C THR A 230 17.87 -5.61 -8.00
N PHE A 231 18.79 -4.67 -8.22
CA PHE A 231 20.00 -4.51 -7.42
C PHE A 231 20.22 -3.02 -7.15
N ARG A 232 20.55 -2.67 -5.89
CA ARG A 232 20.97 -1.32 -5.55
C ARG A 232 22.32 -0.98 -6.17
N PRO A 233 22.73 0.31 -6.22
CA PRO A 233 24.07 0.71 -6.67
C PRO A 233 25.20 0.00 -5.93
N ASN A 234 25.02 -0.30 -4.64
CA ASN A 234 26.01 -1.03 -3.81
C ASN A 234 25.99 -2.55 -4.03
N GLY A 235 25.22 -3.07 -4.97
CA GLY A 235 25.13 -4.49 -5.30
C GLY A 235 24.15 -5.30 -4.45
N LYS A 236 23.50 -4.69 -3.45
CA LYS A 236 22.51 -5.40 -2.62
C LYS A 236 21.31 -5.78 -3.47
N ALA A 237 20.97 -7.07 -3.45
CA ALA A 237 19.84 -7.61 -4.21
C ALA A 237 18.49 -7.27 -3.57
N GLY A 238 17.51 -6.93 -4.40
CA GLY A 238 16.10 -6.84 -4.05
C GLY A 238 15.38 -8.17 -4.24
N ASP A 239 14.05 -8.12 -4.17
CA ASP A 239 13.17 -9.27 -4.35
C ASP A 239 13.13 -9.74 -5.80
N ILE A 240 12.64 -10.96 -5.99
CA ILE A 240 12.48 -11.57 -7.31
C ILE A 240 11.06 -11.33 -7.79
N SER A 241 10.92 -10.84 -9.01
CA SER A 241 9.64 -10.73 -9.72
C SER A 241 9.58 -11.72 -10.87
N ARG A 242 8.46 -12.40 -11.04
CA ARG A 242 8.26 -13.39 -12.11
C ARG A 242 7.05 -13.01 -12.95
N THR A 243 7.19 -13.18 -14.25
CA THR A 243 6.11 -12.96 -15.21
C THR A 243 6.23 -13.93 -16.38
N ARG A 244 5.08 -14.30 -16.92
CA ARG A 244 5.00 -15.14 -18.12
C ARG A 244 4.32 -14.39 -19.24
N PHE A 245 4.95 -14.38 -20.39
CA PHE A 245 4.38 -13.90 -21.65
C PHE A 245 3.96 -15.11 -22.46
N ILE A 246 2.67 -15.21 -22.75
CA ILE A 246 2.04 -16.40 -23.34
C ILE A 246 1.60 -16.05 -24.76
N LYS A 247 2.20 -16.71 -25.73
CA LYS A 247 1.71 -16.68 -27.13
C LYS A 247 0.39 -17.46 -27.19
N SER A 248 -0.66 -16.78 -27.57
CA SER A 248 -2.00 -17.34 -27.70
C SER A 248 -2.40 -17.37 -29.17
N GLU A 249 -3.17 -18.35 -29.54
CA GLU A 249 -3.79 -18.38 -30.86
C GLU A 249 -5.10 -17.58 -30.83
N TYR A 250 -5.40 -16.94 -31.97
CA TYR A 250 -6.70 -16.30 -32.12
C TYR A 250 -7.75 -17.39 -32.24
N ALA A 251 -8.61 -17.50 -31.24
CA ALA A 251 -9.83 -18.28 -31.35
C ALA A 251 -10.94 -17.38 -31.92
N PRO A 252 -11.49 -17.70 -33.12
CA PRO A 252 -12.61 -16.94 -33.65
C PRO A 252 -13.77 -17.04 -32.62
N ALA A 253 -14.47 -15.92 -32.43
CA ALA A 253 -15.66 -15.92 -31.58
C ALA A 253 -16.59 -17.02 -32.08
N THR A 254 -16.98 -17.93 -31.16
CA THR A 254 -18.02 -18.91 -31.47
C THR A 254 -19.28 -18.11 -31.87
N THR A 255 -19.97 -18.54 -32.91
CA THR A 255 -21.27 -17.99 -33.32
C THR A 255 -22.33 -18.32 -32.28
N VAL A 256 -22.17 -17.81 -31.08
CA VAL A 256 -23.21 -17.86 -30.05
C VAL A 256 -24.14 -16.69 -30.33
N THR A 257 -25.31 -16.98 -30.83
CA THR A 257 -26.37 -15.97 -30.94
C THR A 257 -26.78 -15.61 -29.51
N PRO A 258 -26.64 -14.33 -29.09
CA PRO A 258 -27.05 -13.92 -27.76
C PRO A 258 -28.56 -14.24 -27.60
N SER A 259 -28.93 -14.93 -26.53
CA SER A 259 -30.33 -15.08 -26.19
C SER A 259 -30.95 -13.74 -25.82
N ALA A 260 -32.27 -13.61 -25.92
CA ALA A 260 -32.99 -12.38 -25.51
C ALA A 260 -32.75 -12.00 -24.02
N LYS A 261 -32.07 -12.85 -23.25
CA LYS A 261 -31.66 -12.63 -21.84
C LYS A 261 -30.19 -12.22 -21.67
N GLY A 262 -29.45 -11.98 -22.76
CA GLY A 262 -28.03 -11.63 -22.73
C GLY A 262 -27.11 -12.84 -22.68
N LEU A 263 -25.80 -12.58 -22.62
CA LEU A 263 -24.77 -13.63 -22.46
C LEU A 263 -24.72 -14.04 -20.98
N GLN A 264 -24.88 -15.34 -20.73
CA GLN A 264 -24.58 -15.94 -19.43
C GLN A 264 -23.14 -16.46 -19.48
N ALA A 265 -22.28 -15.96 -18.63
CA ALA A 265 -20.93 -16.50 -18.39
C ALA A 265 -20.98 -17.33 -17.11
N GLU A 266 -20.60 -18.60 -17.20
CA GLU A 266 -20.24 -19.41 -16.04
C GLU A 266 -18.73 -19.25 -15.81
N TRP A 267 -18.36 -18.91 -14.56
CA TRP A 267 -16.97 -18.70 -14.13
C TRP A 267 -16.47 -19.91 -13.35
#